data_1a69197d217135dc572b0705955019fd
#
_entry.id   1a69197d217135dc572b0705955019fd
#
_cell.length_a   1.000
_cell.length_b   1.000
_cell.length_c   1.000
_cell.angle_alpha   90.00
_cell.angle_beta   90.00
_cell.angle_gamma   90.00
#
_symmetry.space_group_name_H-M   'P 1'
#
loop_
_entity.id
_entity.type
_entity.pdbx_description
1 polymer ?
#
loop_
_entity_poly.entity_id
_entity_poly.type
_entity_poly.pdbx_seq_one_letter_code
_entity_poly.pdbx_strand_id
1 'polypeptide(L)'
;MIKLHRSVIVRTFDLEATVATGRERPELLAVARLAHDLGRPLSGPDICRQLLGGLSEVVGWRVLERCIDIGLLVRTGVRGPAVLSEGGAQALASGQVLVPEEGAWRFYIVEDPLVTAPVVHCERLILVNAEDERKNLKHAPKDSRGRAQRPTNDPIPPALLGLFDRQAVISSVVDGHVFQIRQLPQTRRGAAGPKDGKLELQAAWTPSQPPTLHLRGQLAPPDDPRPPKRDGTTEPRARGPLRLDRSLAVPSGAVAIQYDDLWIYLAAVGSNIEPAEVRRVCQRGGRRLLPARFEPLDDGARVAMRRHLPIPRPNCGQHLGTFEDMSLTDVELVPYSDADAQSWAVWLQRREITDYVTPERLQTIEAAVLARFPVHRPRLRAPRELLDEARSRPLERGARFVLAPSDLGLWR
;
A
#
# COMPACT_ATOMS: atom_id res chain seq x y z
N MET A 1 -8.86 13.06 -1.93
CA MET A 1 -8.09 11.84 -1.60
C MET A 1 -7.30 11.42 -2.83
N ILE A 2 -6.01 11.14 -2.69
CA ILE A 2 -5.15 10.59 -3.75
C ILE A 2 -5.02 9.11 -3.49
N LYS A 3 -5.30 8.28 -4.49
CA LYS A 3 -5.11 6.82 -4.44
C LYS A 3 -4.12 6.43 -5.52
N LEU A 4 -3.04 5.81 -5.10
CA LEU A 4 -2.01 5.25 -5.97
C LEU A 4 -2.03 3.73 -5.84
N HIS A 5 -1.94 3.02 -6.95
CA HIS A 5 -1.92 1.57 -6.94
C HIS A 5 -0.87 1.04 -7.92
N ARG A 6 -0.37 -0.14 -7.61
CA ARG A 6 0.53 -0.90 -8.48
C ARG A 6 0.49 -2.38 -8.18
N SER A 7 0.81 -3.16 -9.17
CA SER A 7 1.06 -4.60 -8.99
C SER A 7 2.46 -4.81 -8.42
N VAL A 8 2.56 -5.61 -7.36
CA VAL A 8 3.84 -6.02 -6.76
C VAL A 8 4.02 -7.53 -6.91
N ILE A 9 5.26 -7.93 -7.17
CA ILE A 9 5.61 -9.34 -7.33
C ILE A 9 5.85 -9.94 -5.95
N VAL A 10 5.24 -11.09 -5.69
CA VAL A 10 5.53 -11.93 -4.54
C VAL A 10 6.38 -13.09 -4.99
N ARG A 11 7.56 -13.22 -4.44
CA ARG A 11 8.44 -14.38 -4.66
C ARG A 11 8.30 -15.37 -3.52
N THR A 12 8.27 -16.66 -3.86
CA THR A 12 8.21 -17.74 -2.87
C THR A 12 9.54 -18.46 -2.80
N PHE A 13 9.99 -18.76 -1.57
CA PHE A 13 11.23 -19.48 -1.33
C PHE A 13 10.98 -20.64 -0.37
N ASP A 14 11.30 -21.87 -0.80
CA ASP A 14 11.22 -23.06 0.01
C ASP A 14 12.60 -23.34 0.62
N LEU A 15 12.71 -23.18 1.94
CA LEU A 15 13.97 -23.25 2.68
C LEU A 15 13.85 -24.18 3.88
N GLU A 16 14.95 -24.78 4.29
CA GLU A 16 15.06 -25.45 5.59
C GLU A 16 15.44 -24.39 6.64
N ALA A 17 14.64 -24.32 7.70
CA ALA A 17 14.83 -23.32 8.74
C ALA A 17 14.21 -23.79 10.06
N THR A 18 14.66 -23.21 11.16
CA THR A 18 13.93 -23.24 12.42
C THR A 18 13.17 -21.93 12.55
N VAL A 19 11.83 -22.01 12.47
CA VAL A 19 10.95 -20.86 12.60
C VAL A 19 10.13 -21.02 13.88
N ALA A 20 10.19 -20.03 14.75
CA ALA A 20 9.30 -19.96 15.90
C ALA A 20 8.00 -19.29 15.49
N THR A 21 6.87 -20.00 15.63
CA THR A 21 5.54 -19.50 15.31
C THR A 21 4.75 -19.20 16.58
N GLY A 22 3.97 -18.11 16.54
CA GLY A 22 3.09 -17.71 17.63
C GLY A 22 1.98 -18.74 17.83
N ARG A 23 1.89 -19.27 19.03
CA ARG A 23 0.87 -20.23 19.44
C ARG A 23 0.24 -19.80 20.75
N GLU A 24 -1.05 -20.00 20.86
CA GLU A 24 -1.73 -19.89 22.15
C GLU A 24 -1.32 -21.07 23.03
N ARG A 25 -0.54 -20.79 24.07
CA ARG A 25 -0.03 -21.75 25.04
C ARG A 25 -0.27 -21.22 26.44
N PRO A 26 -1.54 -21.33 26.93
CA PRO A 26 -1.92 -20.78 28.23
C PRO A 26 -1.10 -21.34 29.39
N GLU A 27 -0.66 -22.61 29.30
CA GLU A 27 0.19 -23.24 30.30
C GLU A 27 1.57 -22.61 30.41
N LEU A 28 2.15 -22.19 29.28
CA LEU A 28 3.47 -21.53 29.25
C LEU A 28 3.34 -20.03 29.60
N LEU A 29 2.26 -19.39 29.18
CA LEU A 29 1.93 -18.02 29.57
C LEU A 29 1.71 -17.89 31.07
N ALA A 30 1.12 -18.90 31.73
CA ALA A 30 0.97 -18.91 33.19
C ALA A 30 2.34 -18.84 33.89
N VAL A 31 3.34 -19.58 33.39
CA VAL A 31 4.70 -19.55 33.94
C VAL A 31 5.35 -18.19 33.72
N ALA A 32 5.21 -17.61 32.52
CA ALA A 32 5.71 -16.27 32.21
C ALA A 32 5.06 -15.20 33.10
N ARG A 33 3.74 -15.30 33.34
CA ARG A 33 3.00 -14.43 34.24
C ARG A 33 3.48 -14.56 35.67
N LEU A 34 3.67 -15.78 36.14
CA LEU A 34 4.21 -16.03 37.48
C LEU A 34 5.58 -15.41 37.66
N ALA A 35 6.48 -15.51 36.65
CA ALA A 35 7.79 -14.88 36.68
C ALA A 35 7.68 -13.34 36.74
N HIS A 36 6.73 -12.76 36.01
CA HIS A 36 6.43 -11.32 36.05
C HIS A 36 5.94 -10.88 37.42
N ASP A 37 4.94 -11.59 37.97
CA ASP A 37 4.23 -11.18 39.21
C ASP A 37 5.11 -11.35 40.46
N LEU A 38 6.03 -12.33 40.45
CA LEU A 38 6.96 -12.52 41.57
C LEU A 38 8.01 -11.40 41.70
N GLY A 39 8.37 -10.73 40.63
CA GLY A 39 9.38 -9.67 40.62
C GLY A 39 10.79 -10.12 41.07
N ARG A 40 11.02 -11.45 41.20
CA ARG A 40 12.28 -12.10 41.54
C ARG A 40 12.52 -13.31 40.65
N PRO A 41 13.77 -13.82 40.59
CA PRO A 41 14.06 -15.05 39.81
C PRO A 41 13.15 -16.22 40.21
N LEU A 42 12.49 -16.81 39.20
CA LEU A 42 11.58 -17.94 39.32
C LEU A 42 12.36 -19.24 39.36
N SER A 43 12.04 -20.13 40.30
CA SER A 43 12.65 -21.45 40.45
C SER A 43 11.67 -22.60 40.12
N GLY A 44 12.19 -23.83 39.91
CA GLY A 44 11.36 -25.03 39.72
C GLY A 44 10.40 -25.29 40.87
N PRO A 45 10.84 -25.21 42.16
CA PRO A 45 9.95 -25.31 43.31
C PRO A 45 8.82 -24.28 43.36
N ASP A 46 9.08 -23.01 42.89
CA ASP A 46 8.02 -22.00 42.83
C ASP A 46 6.93 -22.39 41.83
N ILE A 47 7.32 -22.92 40.65
CA ILE A 47 6.39 -23.42 39.63
C ILE A 47 5.54 -24.56 40.18
N CYS A 48 6.18 -25.52 40.84
CA CYS A 48 5.47 -26.65 41.45
C CYS A 48 4.45 -26.19 42.49
N ARG A 49 4.84 -25.26 43.37
CA ARG A 49 4.00 -24.81 44.47
C ARG A 49 2.81 -23.98 43.98
N GLN A 50 3.03 -23.14 42.97
CA GLN A 50 2.01 -22.17 42.57
C GLN A 50 1.17 -22.59 41.35
N LEU A 51 1.71 -23.42 40.46
CA LEU A 51 1.01 -23.80 39.23
C LEU A 51 0.71 -25.27 39.11
N LEU A 52 1.54 -26.14 39.73
CA LEU A 52 1.43 -27.60 39.51
C LEU A 52 0.85 -28.36 40.70
N GLY A 53 0.28 -27.69 41.69
CA GLY A 53 -0.41 -28.33 42.82
C GLY A 53 0.48 -29.23 43.68
N GLY A 54 1.79 -28.93 43.76
CA GLY A 54 2.70 -29.70 44.62
C GLY A 54 3.33 -30.93 43.96
N LEU A 55 3.34 -31.00 42.63
CA LEU A 55 4.08 -32.05 41.91
C LEU A 55 5.58 -32.00 42.26
N SER A 56 6.31 -33.08 41.92
CA SER A 56 7.75 -33.20 42.13
C SER A 56 8.52 -31.97 41.55
N GLU A 57 9.48 -31.46 42.35
CA GLU A 57 10.31 -30.31 41.93
C GLU A 57 11.04 -30.55 40.60
N VAL A 58 11.32 -31.81 40.24
CA VAL A 58 11.91 -32.18 38.93
C VAL A 58 11.01 -31.75 37.78
N VAL A 59 9.67 -31.83 37.95
CA VAL A 59 8.71 -31.37 36.92
C VAL A 59 8.78 -29.85 36.78
N GLY A 60 8.82 -29.11 37.89
CA GLY A 60 8.97 -27.66 37.86
C GLY A 60 10.25 -27.18 37.17
N TRP A 61 11.37 -27.88 37.42
CA TRP A 61 12.63 -27.58 36.73
C TRP A 61 12.56 -27.88 35.24
N ARG A 62 11.91 -28.97 34.83
CA ARG A 62 11.71 -29.28 33.39
C ARG A 62 10.85 -28.21 32.68
N VAL A 63 9.79 -27.75 33.37
CA VAL A 63 8.96 -26.67 32.83
C VAL A 63 9.76 -25.39 32.71
N LEU A 64 10.57 -25.04 33.71
CA LEU A 64 11.45 -23.88 33.68
C LEU A 64 12.44 -23.98 32.52
N GLU A 65 13.12 -25.13 32.34
CA GLU A 65 14.02 -25.41 31.21
C GLU A 65 13.29 -25.17 29.88
N ARG A 66 12.10 -25.73 29.72
CA ARG A 66 11.31 -25.57 28.49
C ARG A 66 11.00 -24.09 28.21
N CYS A 67 10.66 -23.31 29.25
CA CYS A 67 10.41 -21.88 29.09
C CYS A 67 11.68 -21.09 28.71
N ILE A 68 12.85 -21.55 29.16
CA ILE A 68 14.13 -20.98 28.78
C ILE A 68 14.47 -21.34 27.33
N ASP A 69 14.31 -22.60 26.92
CA ASP A 69 14.59 -23.08 25.56
C ASP A 69 13.78 -22.33 24.50
N ILE A 70 12.53 -22.00 24.80
CA ILE A 70 11.68 -21.24 23.89
C ILE A 70 11.86 -19.71 24.01
N GLY A 71 12.68 -19.25 24.95
CA GLY A 71 13.02 -17.84 25.13
C GLY A 71 12.00 -17.00 25.90
N LEU A 72 11.10 -17.62 26.68
CA LEU A 72 10.21 -16.89 27.60
C LEU A 72 10.93 -16.41 28.85
N LEU A 73 11.91 -17.17 29.30
CA LEU A 73 12.71 -16.88 30.48
C LEU A 73 14.19 -16.89 30.12
N VAL A 74 14.99 -16.16 30.90
CA VAL A 74 16.45 -16.16 30.81
C VAL A 74 17.04 -16.49 32.17
N ARG A 75 18.06 -17.37 32.19
CA ARG A 75 18.73 -17.75 33.43
C ARG A 75 19.53 -16.60 34.02
N THR A 76 19.54 -16.53 35.34
CA THR A 76 20.38 -15.58 36.08
C THR A 76 21.78 -16.12 36.37
N GLY A 77 22.08 -17.39 35.98
CA GLY A 77 23.37 -18.02 36.16
C GLY A 77 23.45 -19.37 35.43
N VAL A 78 24.59 -20.11 35.56
CA VAL A 78 24.87 -21.36 34.82
C VAL A 78 23.83 -22.48 35.11
N ARG A 79 23.40 -22.61 36.36
CA ARG A 79 22.30 -23.49 36.79
C ARG A 79 21.54 -22.76 37.88
N GLY A 80 20.24 -22.49 37.68
CA GLY A 80 19.49 -21.77 38.69
C GLY A 80 18.17 -21.20 38.22
N PRO A 81 17.59 -20.32 39.02
CA PRO A 81 16.34 -19.68 38.71
C PRO A 81 16.49 -18.75 37.49
N ALA A 82 15.35 -18.40 36.88
CA ALA A 82 15.28 -17.59 35.69
C ALA A 82 14.36 -16.36 35.89
N VAL A 83 14.60 -15.33 35.13
CA VAL A 83 13.77 -14.13 35.09
C VAL A 83 13.03 -14.03 33.76
N LEU A 84 11.96 -13.22 33.72
CA LEU A 84 11.23 -12.97 32.48
C LEU A 84 12.15 -12.33 31.45
N SER A 85 12.18 -12.87 30.24
CA SER A 85 12.90 -12.30 29.11
C SER A 85 12.08 -11.22 28.41
N GLU A 86 12.67 -10.50 27.47
CA GLU A 86 11.98 -9.62 26.57
C GLU A 86 10.94 -10.38 25.72
N GLY A 87 11.31 -11.57 25.21
CA GLY A 87 10.36 -12.46 24.50
C GLY A 87 9.21 -12.92 25.38
N GLY A 88 9.44 -13.15 26.67
CA GLY A 88 8.41 -13.44 27.66
C GLY A 88 7.46 -12.28 27.90
N ALA A 89 7.98 -11.07 28.00
CA ALA A 89 7.17 -9.85 28.12
C ALA A 89 6.30 -9.62 26.89
N GLN A 90 6.85 -9.81 25.68
CA GLN A 90 6.09 -9.75 24.42
C GLN A 90 5.01 -10.84 24.35
N ALA A 91 5.31 -12.07 24.80
CA ALA A 91 4.34 -13.16 24.84
C ALA A 91 3.16 -12.85 25.77
N LEU A 92 3.41 -12.24 26.93
CA LEU A 92 2.36 -11.78 27.85
C LEU A 92 1.49 -10.68 27.25
N ALA A 93 2.10 -9.73 26.52
CA ALA A 93 1.39 -8.65 25.86
C ALA A 93 0.54 -9.12 24.67
N SER A 94 1.02 -10.09 23.88
CA SER A 94 0.35 -10.61 22.70
C SER A 94 -0.59 -11.79 22.96
N GLY A 95 -0.44 -12.48 24.10
CA GLY A 95 -1.13 -13.72 24.38
C GLY A 95 -0.59 -14.93 23.57
N GLN A 96 0.53 -14.78 22.86
CA GLN A 96 1.12 -15.82 22.01
C GLN A 96 2.55 -16.13 22.42
N VAL A 97 2.89 -17.41 22.44
CA VAL A 97 4.25 -17.92 22.70
C VAL A 97 4.90 -18.32 21.38
N LEU A 98 6.10 -17.86 21.14
CA LEU A 98 6.90 -18.25 19.97
C LEU A 98 7.48 -19.65 20.18
N VAL A 99 6.89 -20.66 19.54
CA VAL A 99 7.32 -22.05 19.62
C VAL A 99 8.18 -22.39 18.41
N PRO A 100 9.49 -22.72 18.60
CA PRO A 100 10.37 -23.07 17.51
C PRO A 100 10.01 -24.45 16.92
N GLU A 101 9.94 -24.49 15.60
CA GLU A 101 9.71 -25.70 14.81
C GLU A 101 10.75 -25.79 13.70
N GLU A 102 11.50 -26.88 13.65
CA GLU A 102 12.46 -27.16 12.57
C GLU A 102 11.73 -27.84 11.42
N GLY A 103 12.12 -27.52 10.20
CA GLY A 103 11.58 -28.15 8.99
C GLY A 103 11.71 -27.32 7.74
N ALA A 104 11.03 -27.75 6.69
CA ALA A 104 10.90 -26.99 5.45
C ALA A 104 9.79 -25.96 5.58
N TRP A 105 10.11 -24.75 5.17
CA TRP A 105 9.23 -23.59 5.25
C TRP A 105 9.16 -22.89 3.92
N ARG A 106 7.99 -22.42 3.54
CA ARG A 106 7.79 -21.48 2.41
C ARG A 106 7.67 -20.08 2.94
N PHE A 107 8.52 -19.19 2.41
CA PHE A 107 8.51 -17.77 2.70
C PHE A 107 7.97 -17.00 1.50
N TYR A 108 7.07 -16.06 1.74
CA TYR A 108 6.50 -15.17 0.74
C TYR A 108 7.12 -13.78 0.92
N ILE A 109 7.84 -13.33 -0.10
CA ILE A 109 8.64 -12.10 -0.04
C ILE A 109 8.14 -11.11 -1.08
N VAL A 110 7.91 -9.88 -0.65
CA VAL A 110 7.55 -8.74 -1.50
C VAL A 110 8.69 -7.73 -1.44
N GLU A 111 9.33 -7.49 -2.56
CA GLU A 111 10.39 -6.49 -2.70
C GLU A 111 9.78 -5.18 -3.24
N ASP A 112 9.37 -4.31 -2.33
CA ASP A 112 8.76 -3.04 -2.68
C ASP A 112 9.15 -1.96 -1.65
N PRO A 113 9.52 -0.73 -2.08
CA PRO A 113 9.97 0.33 -1.17
C PRO A 113 8.93 0.72 -0.10
N LEU A 114 7.65 0.49 -0.36
CA LEU A 114 6.57 0.77 0.59
C LEU A 114 6.30 -0.39 1.57
N VAL A 115 6.87 -1.56 1.33
CA VAL A 115 6.69 -2.72 2.21
C VAL A 115 7.87 -2.81 3.17
N THR A 116 7.70 -2.30 4.39
CA THR A 116 8.77 -2.26 5.41
C THR A 116 9.17 -3.64 5.91
N ALA A 117 8.22 -4.59 5.93
CA ALA A 117 8.44 -5.98 6.27
C ALA A 117 8.32 -6.82 4.99
N PRO A 118 9.44 -7.06 4.28
CA PRO A 118 9.42 -7.73 2.98
C PRO A 118 8.88 -9.16 3.05
N VAL A 119 9.07 -9.86 4.17
CA VAL A 119 8.48 -11.21 4.38
C VAL A 119 7.05 -11.04 4.87
N VAL A 120 6.10 -11.28 3.98
CA VAL A 120 4.67 -11.04 4.26
C VAL A 120 3.97 -12.23 4.90
N HIS A 121 4.48 -13.45 4.68
CA HIS A 121 3.95 -14.67 5.25
C HIS A 121 4.98 -15.80 5.25
N CYS A 122 4.84 -16.75 6.15
CA CYS A 122 5.54 -18.03 6.07
C CYS A 122 4.61 -19.18 6.47
N GLU A 123 4.81 -20.33 5.87
CA GLU A 123 4.07 -21.54 6.24
C GLU A 123 4.98 -22.77 6.22
N ARG A 124 4.68 -23.72 7.07
CA ARG A 124 5.39 -24.99 7.13
C ARG A 124 4.98 -25.88 5.98
N LEU A 125 5.96 -26.40 5.25
CA LEU A 125 5.74 -27.40 4.20
C LEU A 125 5.54 -28.78 4.84
N ILE A 126 4.46 -29.46 4.46
CA ILE A 126 4.27 -30.86 4.80
C ILE A 126 5.10 -31.66 3.81
N LEU A 127 6.21 -32.23 4.27
CA LEU A 127 7.08 -33.07 3.44
C LEU A 127 6.38 -34.39 3.16
N VAL A 128 6.21 -34.69 1.88
CA VAL A 128 5.91 -36.02 1.42
C VAL A 128 7.16 -36.89 1.63
N ASN A 129 7.03 -38.14 2.00
CA ASN A 129 8.12 -39.08 2.29
C ASN A 129 9.20 -39.04 1.17
N ALA A 130 10.46 -39.26 1.55
CA ALA A 130 11.61 -39.23 0.63
C ALA A 130 11.48 -40.13 -0.61
N GLU A 131 10.64 -41.17 -0.57
CA GLU A 131 10.32 -42.01 -1.72
C GLU A 131 9.44 -41.27 -2.75
N ASP A 132 8.50 -40.46 -2.28
CA ASP A 132 7.65 -39.66 -3.18
C ASP A 132 8.42 -38.49 -3.80
N GLU A 133 9.40 -37.94 -3.11
CA GLU A 133 10.34 -36.98 -3.68
C GLU A 133 11.16 -37.58 -4.84
N ARG A 134 11.61 -38.83 -4.71
CA ARG A 134 12.30 -39.53 -5.80
C ARG A 134 11.41 -39.78 -7.00
N LYS A 135 10.12 -40.04 -6.79
CA LYS A 135 9.12 -40.23 -7.85
C LYS A 135 8.81 -38.89 -8.54
N ASN A 136 8.65 -37.82 -7.78
CA ASN A 136 8.42 -36.45 -8.30
C ASN A 136 9.62 -35.92 -9.10
N LEU A 137 10.85 -36.24 -8.70
CA LEU A 137 12.06 -35.94 -9.46
C LEU A 137 12.10 -36.65 -10.83
N LYS A 138 11.49 -37.84 -10.95
CA LYS A 138 11.36 -38.53 -12.25
C LYS A 138 10.35 -37.87 -13.19
N HIS A 139 9.39 -37.11 -12.66
CA HIS A 139 8.36 -36.38 -13.39
C HIS A 139 8.63 -34.87 -13.46
N ALA A 140 9.77 -34.40 -12.94
CA ALA A 140 10.16 -33.00 -13.05
C ALA A 140 10.24 -32.56 -14.53
N PRO A 141 9.84 -31.33 -14.84
CA PRO A 141 9.94 -30.79 -16.18
C PRO A 141 11.39 -30.91 -16.65
N LYS A 142 11.58 -31.53 -17.83
CA LYS A 142 12.89 -31.73 -18.43
C LYS A 142 13.24 -30.48 -19.23
N ASP A 143 14.51 -30.07 -19.18
CA ASP A 143 15.04 -29.06 -20.08
C ASP A 143 14.97 -29.50 -21.54
N SER A 144 15.25 -28.60 -22.48
CA SER A 144 15.28 -28.87 -23.92
C SER A 144 16.25 -30.01 -24.35
N ARG A 145 17.08 -30.51 -23.41
CA ARG A 145 18.03 -31.61 -23.57
C ARG A 145 17.59 -32.88 -22.83
N GLY A 146 16.36 -32.96 -22.31
CA GLY A 146 15.84 -34.13 -21.61
C GLY A 146 16.41 -34.36 -20.19
N ARG A 147 17.16 -33.40 -19.65
CA ARG A 147 17.68 -33.45 -18.27
C ARG A 147 16.66 -32.85 -17.35
N ALA A 148 16.46 -33.48 -16.17
CA ALA A 148 15.68 -32.84 -15.10
C ALA A 148 16.27 -31.47 -14.81
N GLN A 149 15.44 -30.44 -14.86
CA GLN A 149 15.87 -29.09 -14.47
C GLN A 149 16.46 -29.21 -13.05
N ARG A 150 17.74 -28.95 -12.92
CA ARG A 150 18.35 -28.83 -11.59
C ARG A 150 17.66 -27.66 -10.90
N PRO A 151 17.20 -27.85 -9.65
CA PRO A 151 16.76 -26.71 -8.88
C PRO A 151 17.89 -25.68 -8.86
N THR A 152 17.60 -24.47 -9.26
CA THR A 152 18.49 -23.35 -9.14
C THR A 152 18.81 -23.21 -7.64
N ASN A 153 20.08 -23.22 -7.25
CA ASN A 153 20.51 -22.79 -5.94
C ASN A 153 20.35 -21.25 -5.91
N ASP A 154 19.10 -20.80 -5.84
CA ASP A 154 18.86 -19.38 -5.67
C ASP A 154 19.44 -18.97 -4.32
N PRO A 155 20.24 -17.90 -4.27
CA PRO A 155 20.79 -17.41 -3.02
C PRO A 155 19.66 -17.07 -2.04
N ILE A 156 19.92 -17.30 -0.76
CA ILE A 156 18.96 -16.93 0.29
C ILE A 156 18.71 -15.42 0.19
N PRO A 157 17.45 -14.99 0.11
CA PRO A 157 17.11 -13.58 -0.02
C PRO A 157 17.69 -12.74 1.12
N PRO A 158 18.33 -11.59 0.83
CA PRO A 158 18.89 -10.71 1.85
C PRO A 158 17.85 -10.29 2.92
N ALA A 159 16.58 -10.20 2.52
CA ALA A 159 15.47 -9.92 3.43
C ALA A 159 15.37 -10.95 4.58
N LEU A 160 15.53 -12.25 4.29
CA LEU A 160 15.48 -13.31 5.31
C LEU A 160 16.74 -13.28 6.20
N LEU A 161 17.91 -13.03 5.62
CA LEU A 161 19.14 -12.88 6.39
C LEU A 161 19.04 -11.70 7.36
N GLY A 162 18.56 -10.55 6.90
CA GLY A 162 18.37 -9.38 7.74
C GLY A 162 17.32 -9.56 8.85
N LEU A 163 16.35 -10.44 8.67
CA LEU A 163 15.39 -10.79 9.74
C LEU A 163 16.04 -11.70 10.78
N PHE A 164 16.82 -12.68 10.34
CA PHE A 164 17.56 -13.56 11.22
C PHE A 164 18.57 -12.79 12.07
N ASP A 165 19.38 -11.94 11.45
CA ASP A 165 20.42 -11.15 12.15
C ASP A 165 19.82 -10.23 13.22
N ARG A 166 18.65 -9.65 12.95
CA ARG A 166 17.96 -8.78 13.90
C ARG A 166 17.07 -9.51 14.90
N GLN A 167 16.95 -10.83 14.78
CA GLN A 167 16.01 -11.65 15.57
C GLN A 167 14.60 -11.06 15.54
N ALA A 168 14.18 -10.52 14.40
CA ALA A 168 12.93 -9.77 14.27
C ALA A 168 11.71 -10.69 14.35
N VAL A 169 10.72 -10.29 15.13
CA VAL A 169 9.39 -10.91 15.18
C VAL A 169 8.52 -10.23 14.11
N ILE A 170 7.95 -11.03 13.23
CA ILE A 170 7.13 -10.58 12.10
C ILE A 170 5.71 -11.07 12.30
N SER A 171 4.76 -10.17 12.02
CA SER A 171 3.35 -10.56 11.92
C SER A 171 3.00 -10.90 10.48
N SER A 172 2.50 -12.10 10.26
CA SER A 172 1.97 -12.54 8.97
C SER A 172 0.80 -11.65 8.55
N VAL A 173 0.86 -11.11 7.33
CA VAL A 173 -0.22 -10.30 6.76
C VAL A 173 -1.42 -11.12 6.29
N VAL A 174 -1.31 -12.44 6.26
CA VAL A 174 -2.40 -13.37 5.88
C VAL A 174 -3.33 -13.63 7.06
N ASP A 175 -2.79 -14.12 8.16
CA ASP A 175 -3.53 -14.64 9.30
C ASP A 175 -3.25 -13.91 10.62
N GLY A 176 -2.27 -12.99 10.61
CA GLY A 176 -1.86 -12.24 11.80
C GLY A 176 -0.98 -13.01 12.76
N HIS A 177 -0.67 -14.29 12.48
CA HIS A 177 0.25 -15.06 13.30
C HIS A 177 1.65 -14.45 13.28
N VAL A 178 2.27 -14.39 14.45
CA VAL A 178 3.65 -13.90 14.57
C VAL A 178 4.63 -15.04 14.35
N PHE A 179 5.77 -14.73 13.74
CA PHE A 179 6.85 -15.71 13.55
C PHE A 179 8.22 -15.03 13.65
N GLN A 180 9.23 -15.85 13.93
CA GLN A 180 10.62 -15.43 14.06
C GLN A 180 11.55 -16.51 13.51
N ILE A 181 12.56 -16.13 12.73
CA ILE A 181 13.57 -17.06 12.25
C ILE A 181 14.63 -17.27 13.35
N ARG A 182 14.77 -18.51 13.83
CA ARG A 182 15.68 -18.88 14.94
C ARG A 182 17.03 -19.43 14.47
N GLN A 183 17.04 -20.10 13.31
CA GLN A 183 18.27 -20.57 12.68
C GLN A 183 18.37 -20.03 11.27
N LEU A 184 19.59 -19.83 10.81
CA LEU A 184 19.86 -19.35 9.46
C LEU A 184 19.21 -20.27 8.43
N PRO A 185 18.34 -19.74 7.56
CA PRO A 185 17.72 -20.56 6.53
C PRO A 185 18.77 -21.17 5.60
N GLN A 186 18.52 -22.38 5.14
CA GLN A 186 19.37 -23.09 4.19
C GLN A 186 18.58 -23.45 2.95
N THR A 187 19.25 -23.42 1.79
CA THR A 187 18.62 -23.83 0.53
C THR A 187 18.29 -25.32 0.58
N ARG A 188 17.03 -25.65 0.29
CA ARG A 188 16.57 -27.03 0.22
C ARG A 188 16.98 -27.66 -1.12
N ARG A 189 17.61 -28.83 -1.07
CA ARG A 189 17.89 -29.62 -2.28
C ARG A 189 16.57 -30.13 -2.86
N GLY A 190 16.28 -29.82 -4.15
CA GLY A 190 15.07 -30.29 -4.83
C GLY A 190 13.84 -29.41 -4.63
N ALA A 191 13.97 -28.22 -4.06
CA ALA A 191 12.87 -27.26 -4.01
C ALA A 191 12.41 -26.90 -5.44
N ALA A 192 11.10 -26.81 -5.65
CA ALA A 192 10.56 -26.22 -6.85
C ALA A 192 11.03 -24.76 -6.92
N GLY A 193 11.42 -24.27 -8.10
CA GLY A 193 11.80 -22.87 -8.27
C GLY A 193 10.69 -21.92 -7.81
N PRO A 194 11.03 -20.66 -7.50
CA PRO A 194 10.07 -19.71 -6.97
C PRO A 194 8.87 -19.57 -7.91
N LYS A 195 7.68 -19.69 -7.36
CA LYS A 195 6.44 -19.34 -8.06
C LYS A 195 6.14 -17.90 -7.77
N ASP A 196 6.28 -17.04 -8.76
CA ASP A 196 5.93 -15.64 -8.63
C ASP A 196 4.41 -15.47 -8.62
N GLY A 197 3.92 -14.76 -7.63
CA GLY A 197 2.55 -14.29 -7.53
C GLY A 197 2.48 -12.78 -7.75
N LYS A 198 1.26 -12.25 -7.94
CA LYS A 198 1.02 -10.81 -8.01
C LYS A 198 0.06 -10.39 -6.92
N LEU A 199 0.41 -9.31 -6.20
CA LEU A 199 -0.45 -8.64 -5.27
C LEU A 199 -0.68 -7.20 -5.74
N GLU A 200 -1.76 -6.60 -5.32
CA GLU A 200 -2.07 -5.19 -5.52
C GLU A 200 -1.67 -4.40 -4.27
N LEU A 201 -0.81 -3.42 -4.45
CA LEU A 201 -0.41 -2.47 -3.42
C LEU A 201 -1.15 -1.15 -3.67
N GLN A 202 -1.92 -0.73 -2.69
CA GLN A 202 -2.67 0.54 -2.72
C GLN A 202 -2.17 1.46 -1.61
N ALA A 203 -1.75 2.67 -2.00
CA ALA A 203 -1.40 3.74 -1.07
C ALA A 203 -2.39 4.89 -1.22
N ALA A 204 -2.87 5.45 -0.10
CA ALA A 204 -3.83 6.55 -0.14
C ALA A 204 -3.41 7.70 0.78
N TRP A 205 -3.50 8.92 0.27
CA TRP A 205 -3.29 10.17 0.99
C TRP A 205 -4.60 10.94 1.10
N THR A 206 -4.90 11.40 2.29
CA THR A 206 -6.04 12.27 2.60
C THR A 206 -5.55 13.58 3.21
N PRO A 207 -6.19 14.71 2.96
CA PRO A 207 -5.82 15.95 3.66
C PRO A 207 -5.89 15.76 5.17
N SER A 208 -4.89 16.24 5.88
CA SER A 208 -4.82 16.26 7.36
C SER A 208 -4.81 14.88 8.06
N GLN A 209 -4.57 13.79 7.31
CA GLN A 209 -4.42 12.45 7.86
C GLN A 209 -3.14 11.80 7.36
N PRO A 210 -2.51 10.92 8.15
CA PRO A 210 -1.37 10.15 7.68
C PRO A 210 -1.79 9.25 6.51
N PRO A 211 -0.87 8.94 5.60
CA PRO A 211 -1.16 8.02 4.50
C PRO A 211 -1.51 6.63 5.00
N THR A 212 -2.29 5.90 4.22
CA THR A 212 -2.63 4.50 4.48
C THR A 212 -2.08 3.62 3.38
N LEU A 213 -1.70 2.40 3.74
CA LEU A 213 -1.13 1.42 2.83
C LEU A 213 -1.90 0.10 2.96
N HIS A 214 -2.38 -0.43 1.86
CA HIS A 214 -3.10 -1.70 1.80
C HIS A 214 -2.44 -2.64 0.80
N LEU A 215 -2.35 -3.92 1.17
CA LEU A 215 -1.88 -4.99 0.30
C LEU A 215 -3.01 -6.00 0.12
N ARG A 216 -3.37 -6.27 -1.14
CA ARG A 216 -4.49 -7.15 -1.52
C ARG A 216 -4.08 -8.18 -2.55
N GLY A 217 -4.75 -9.33 -2.53
CA GLY A 217 -4.57 -10.34 -3.56
C GLY A 217 -4.69 -11.74 -3.06
N GLN A 218 -3.99 -12.65 -3.74
CA GLN A 218 -4.00 -14.05 -3.41
C GLN A 218 -2.58 -14.60 -3.48
N LEU A 219 -2.18 -15.31 -2.43
CA LEU A 219 -0.95 -16.09 -2.41
C LEU A 219 -1.26 -17.52 -2.82
N ALA A 220 -0.40 -18.10 -3.66
CA ALA A 220 -0.49 -19.50 -4.02
C ALA A 220 0.17 -20.36 -2.92
N PRO A 221 -0.59 -21.06 -2.07
CA PRO A 221 0.00 -21.94 -1.07
C PRO A 221 0.60 -23.18 -1.73
N PRO A 222 1.48 -23.92 -1.05
CA PRO A 222 1.95 -25.20 -1.53
C PRO A 222 0.80 -26.20 -1.62
N ASP A 223 0.95 -27.17 -2.51
CA ASP A 223 0.03 -28.28 -2.57
C ASP A 223 0.13 -29.13 -1.29
N ASP A 224 -1.01 -29.46 -0.71
CA ASP A 224 -1.05 -30.43 0.38
C ASP A 224 -1.01 -31.87 -0.17
N PRO A 225 -0.17 -32.75 0.38
CA PRO A 225 -0.25 -34.15 0.02
C PRO A 225 -1.60 -34.70 0.50
N ARG A 226 -2.33 -35.33 -0.37
CA ARG A 226 -3.52 -36.09 0.04
C ARG A 226 -3.10 -37.30 0.86
N PRO A 227 -3.91 -37.76 1.82
CA PRO A 227 -3.68 -39.05 2.44
C PRO A 227 -3.61 -40.11 1.32
N PRO A 228 -2.72 -41.09 1.46
CA PRO A 228 -2.57 -42.12 0.43
C PRO A 228 -3.93 -42.78 0.17
N LYS A 229 -4.31 -42.87 -1.10
CA LYS A 229 -5.41 -43.70 -1.50
C LYS A 229 -5.09 -45.15 -1.10
N ARG A 230 -6.10 -46.02 -0.97
CA ARG A 230 -5.90 -47.45 -0.67
C ARG A 230 -4.96 -48.16 -1.67
N ASP A 231 -4.75 -47.58 -2.83
CA ASP A 231 -3.82 -48.04 -3.88
C ASP A 231 -2.38 -47.51 -3.72
N GLY A 232 -2.07 -46.75 -2.66
CA GLY A 232 -0.74 -46.24 -2.35
C GLY A 232 -0.33 -45.02 -3.18
N THR A 233 -1.20 -44.47 -4.06
CA THR A 233 -0.90 -43.23 -4.80
C THR A 233 -1.27 -42.01 -3.99
N THR A 234 -0.32 -41.13 -3.75
CA THR A 234 -0.53 -39.84 -3.09
C THR A 234 -0.55 -38.73 -4.15
N GLU A 235 -1.70 -38.13 -4.33
CA GLU A 235 -1.79 -36.92 -5.19
C GLU A 235 -1.74 -35.66 -4.30
N PRO A 236 -0.92 -34.67 -4.66
CA PRO A 236 -0.95 -33.38 -3.97
C PRO A 236 -2.33 -32.74 -4.11
N ARG A 237 -2.87 -32.28 -3.00
CA ARG A 237 -4.13 -31.54 -2.99
C ARG A 237 -3.81 -30.07 -3.07
N ALA A 238 -4.29 -29.39 -4.12
CA ALA A 238 -4.20 -27.94 -4.19
C ALA A 238 -4.99 -27.33 -3.02
N ARG A 239 -4.31 -26.57 -2.17
CA ARG A 239 -4.97 -25.71 -1.19
C ARG A 239 -5.59 -24.53 -1.94
N GLY A 240 -6.74 -24.07 -1.49
CA GLY A 240 -7.31 -22.83 -2.00
C GLY A 240 -6.32 -21.66 -1.79
N PRO A 241 -6.38 -20.62 -2.65
CA PRO A 241 -5.49 -19.48 -2.54
C PRO A 241 -5.68 -18.78 -1.19
N LEU A 242 -4.56 -18.42 -0.55
CA LEU A 242 -4.58 -17.62 0.67
C LEU A 242 -4.95 -16.17 0.30
N ARG A 243 -6.10 -15.71 0.76
CA ARG A 243 -6.56 -14.34 0.53
C ARG A 243 -5.85 -13.38 1.45
N LEU A 244 -5.42 -12.27 0.87
CA LEU A 244 -4.76 -11.18 1.55
C LEU A 244 -5.56 -9.89 1.33
N ASP A 245 -5.93 -9.23 2.42
CA ASP A 245 -6.48 -7.87 2.42
C ASP A 245 -6.13 -7.22 3.76
N ARG A 246 -4.99 -6.54 3.81
CA ARG A 246 -4.42 -6.02 5.05
C ARG A 246 -3.84 -4.63 4.88
N SER A 247 -4.02 -3.84 5.93
CA SER A 247 -3.29 -2.59 6.10
C SER A 247 -1.86 -2.89 6.55
N LEU A 248 -0.90 -2.20 5.93
CA LEU A 248 0.51 -2.28 6.30
C LEU A 248 0.94 -1.02 7.05
N ALA A 249 2.02 -1.14 7.82
CA ALA A 249 2.70 0.02 8.39
C ALA A 249 3.30 0.86 7.25
N VAL A 250 3.07 2.16 7.30
CA VAL A 250 3.57 3.09 6.28
C VAL A 250 5.02 3.45 6.60
N PRO A 251 5.95 3.33 5.64
CA PRO A 251 7.34 3.74 5.84
C PRO A 251 7.46 5.22 6.20
N SER A 252 8.44 5.57 7.03
CA SER A 252 8.67 6.96 7.45
C SER A 252 8.88 7.92 6.27
N GLY A 253 9.54 7.45 5.20
CA GLY A 253 9.72 8.23 3.97
C GLY A 253 8.40 8.56 3.27
N ALA A 254 7.40 7.66 3.30
CA ALA A 254 6.08 7.92 2.75
C ALA A 254 5.21 8.78 3.68
N VAL A 255 5.35 8.62 5.00
CA VAL A 255 4.68 9.47 6.01
C VAL A 255 5.14 10.93 5.90
N ALA A 256 6.40 11.17 5.56
CA ALA A 256 6.95 12.52 5.40
C ALA A 256 6.35 13.28 4.20
N ILE A 257 5.76 12.58 3.24
CA ILE A 257 5.18 13.19 2.04
C ILE A 257 3.80 13.75 2.38
N GLN A 258 3.71 15.08 2.36
CA GLN A 258 2.45 15.77 2.61
C GLN A 258 1.49 15.63 1.43
N TYR A 259 0.19 15.58 1.71
CA TYR A 259 -0.84 15.49 0.69
C TYR A 259 -0.73 16.56 -0.39
N ASP A 260 -0.47 17.80 0.00
CA ASP A 260 -0.41 18.94 -0.94
C ASP A 260 0.82 18.87 -1.83
N ASP A 261 1.96 18.43 -1.31
CA ASP A 261 3.18 18.24 -2.11
C ASP A 261 3.00 17.12 -3.13
N LEU A 262 2.38 16.01 -2.74
CA LEU A 262 2.06 14.92 -3.64
C LEU A 262 1.04 15.36 -4.71
N TRP A 263 0.01 16.13 -4.31
CA TRP A 263 -0.97 16.66 -5.25
C TRP A 263 -0.32 17.60 -6.28
N ILE A 264 0.52 18.52 -5.83
CA ILE A 264 1.26 19.45 -6.70
C ILE A 264 2.12 18.68 -7.70
N TYR A 265 2.85 17.68 -7.22
CA TYR A 265 3.69 16.84 -8.08
C TYR A 265 2.86 16.12 -9.15
N LEU A 266 1.79 15.44 -8.75
CA LEU A 266 0.92 14.70 -9.67
C LEU A 266 0.22 15.62 -10.68
N ALA A 267 -0.26 16.77 -10.23
CA ALA A 267 -0.88 17.77 -11.10
C ALA A 267 0.13 18.32 -12.13
N ALA A 268 1.36 18.54 -11.70
CA ALA A 268 2.45 18.97 -12.56
C ALA A 268 2.78 17.94 -13.65
N VAL A 269 2.93 16.67 -13.25
CA VAL A 269 3.19 15.55 -14.18
C VAL A 269 2.05 15.39 -15.19
N GLY A 270 0.80 15.34 -14.72
CA GLY A 270 -0.36 15.15 -15.60
C GLY A 270 -0.66 16.31 -16.54
N SER A 271 -0.23 17.52 -16.19
CA SER A 271 -0.42 18.74 -17.03
C SER A 271 0.80 19.15 -17.83
N ASN A 272 1.95 18.50 -17.61
CA ASN A 272 3.24 18.87 -18.18
C ASN A 272 3.63 20.33 -17.84
N ILE A 273 3.43 20.71 -16.58
CA ILE A 273 3.78 22.03 -16.04
C ILE A 273 4.81 21.81 -14.92
N GLU A 274 5.72 22.78 -14.75
CA GLU A 274 6.72 22.69 -13.67
C GLU A 274 6.06 22.70 -12.28
N PRO A 275 6.47 21.81 -11.35
CA PRO A 275 5.89 21.74 -10.00
C PRO A 275 5.96 23.07 -9.23
N ALA A 276 7.02 23.87 -9.47
CA ALA A 276 7.19 25.18 -8.86
C ALA A 276 6.09 26.16 -9.28
N GLU A 277 5.65 26.09 -10.53
CA GLU A 277 4.57 26.92 -11.06
C GLU A 277 3.22 26.56 -10.44
N VAL A 278 2.91 25.25 -10.38
CA VAL A 278 1.69 24.75 -9.72
C VAL A 278 1.68 25.17 -8.25
N ARG A 279 2.81 25.01 -7.54
CA ARG A 279 2.95 25.43 -6.14
C ARG A 279 2.70 26.92 -5.94
N ARG A 280 3.26 27.76 -6.81
CA ARG A 280 3.06 29.23 -6.76
C ARG A 280 1.59 29.60 -6.89
N VAL A 281 0.87 28.96 -7.80
CA VAL A 281 -0.57 29.20 -8.00
C VAL A 281 -1.38 28.72 -6.81
N CYS A 282 -1.10 27.54 -6.27
CA CYS A 282 -1.77 27.03 -5.07
C CYS A 282 -1.56 27.96 -3.85
N GLN A 283 -0.35 28.46 -3.66
CA GLN A 283 -0.04 29.40 -2.56
C GLN A 283 -0.82 30.73 -2.69
N ARG A 284 -0.92 31.29 -3.90
CA ARG A 284 -1.69 32.52 -4.15
C ARG A 284 -3.19 32.32 -3.93
N GLY A 285 -3.73 31.19 -4.36
CA GLY A 285 -5.16 30.90 -4.28
C GLY A 285 -5.61 30.33 -2.93
N GLY A 286 -4.68 29.93 -2.04
CA GLY A 286 -5.00 29.30 -0.75
C GLY A 286 -5.68 27.92 -0.85
N ARG A 287 -5.65 27.31 -2.05
CA ARG A 287 -6.27 26.02 -2.37
C ARG A 287 -5.58 25.32 -3.53
N ARG A 288 -5.95 24.10 -3.83
CA ARG A 288 -5.36 23.29 -4.92
C ARG A 288 -5.90 23.74 -6.26
N LEU A 289 -5.08 24.48 -6.99
CA LEU A 289 -5.40 25.07 -8.29
C LEU A 289 -4.37 24.63 -9.32
N LEU A 290 -4.85 24.30 -10.53
CA LEU A 290 -3.99 23.95 -11.65
C LEU A 290 -4.02 25.09 -12.68
N PRO A 291 -2.86 25.73 -13.01
CA PRO A 291 -2.81 26.68 -14.10
C PRO A 291 -3.06 25.99 -15.44
N ALA A 292 -3.92 26.56 -16.25
CA ALA A 292 -4.28 26.00 -17.55
C ALA A 292 -4.31 27.07 -18.64
N ARG A 293 -3.79 26.72 -19.82
CA ARG A 293 -3.93 27.54 -21.03
C ARG A 293 -5.34 27.38 -21.57
N PHE A 294 -5.89 28.45 -22.10
CA PHE A 294 -7.26 28.47 -22.61
C PHE A 294 -7.45 27.56 -23.84
N GLU A 295 -6.56 27.69 -24.83
CA GLU A 295 -6.71 27.03 -26.13
C GLU A 295 -6.90 25.51 -26.09
N PRO A 296 -6.10 24.72 -25.32
CA PRO A 296 -6.21 23.27 -25.35
C PRO A 296 -7.37 22.70 -24.53
N LEU A 297 -8.18 23.54 -23.86
CA LEU A 297 -9.31 23.07 -23.08
C LEU A 297 -10.53 22.85 -23.96
N ASP A 298 -11.30 21.78 -23.64
CA ASP A 298 -12.63 21.58 -24.18
C ASP A 298 -13.65 22.53 -23.54
N ASP A 299 -14.81 22.67 -24.17
CA ASP A 299 -15.87 23.56 -23.71
C ASP A 299 -16.39 23.20 -22.31
N GLY A 300 -16.45 21.92 -21.98
CA GLY A 300 -16.90 21.44 -20.67
C GLY A 300 -15.96 21.91 -19.56
N ALA A 301 -14.66 21.72 -19.76
CA ALA A 301 -13.64 22.17 -18.82
C ALA A 301 -13.59 23.70 -18.71
N ARG A 302 -13.77 24.43 -19.83
CA ARG A 302 -13.85 25.90 -19.83
C ARG A 302 -15.01 26.41 -19.01
N VAL A 303 -16.20 25.83 -19.16
CA VAL A 303 -17.41 26.24 -18.41
C VAL A 303 -17.29 25.88 -16.94
N ALA A 304 -16.91 24.67 -16.65
CA ALA A 304 -16.80 24.18 -15.27
C ALA A 304 -15.60 24.80 -14.53
N MET A 305 -14.57 25.29 -15.26
CA MET A 305 -13.24 25.60 -14.73
C MET A 305 -12.66 24.45 -13.93
N ARG A 306 -12.92 23.24 -14.39
CA ARG A 306 -12.50 21.97 -13.77
C ARG A 306 -12.28 20.94 -14.85
N ARG A 307 -11.37 20.01 -14.57
CA ARG A 307 -11.15 18.90 -15.47
C ARG A 307 -10.74 17.62 -14.74
N HIS A 308 -10.90 16.51 -15.42
CA HIS A 308 -10.26 15.24 -15.11
C HIS A 308 -8.85 15.23 -15.71
N LEU A 309 -7.86 14.94 -14.88
CA LEU A 309 -6.45 14.96 -15.26
C LEU A 309 -5.89 13.54 -15.23
N PRO A 310 -5.70 12.87 -16.39
CA PRO A 310 -5.03 11.58 -16.44
C PRO A 310 -3.53 11.74 -16.18
N ILE A 311 -2.95 10.81 -15.45
CA ILE A 311 -1.55 10.79 -15.08
C ILE A 311 -1.01 9.39 -15.39
N PRO A 312 -0.29 9.21 -16.52
CA PRO A 312 0.27 7.93 -16.88
C PRO A 312 1.48 7.60 -16.01
N ARG A 313 1.48 6.44 -15.41
CA ARG A 313 2.58 5.82 -14.65
C ARG A 313 3.43 6.80 -13.84
N PRO A 314 2.86 7.49 -12.85
CA PRO A 314 3.62 8.49 -12.09
C PRO A 314 4.78 7.84 -11.34
N ASN A 315 5.99 8.40 -11.52
CA ASN A 315 7.18 8.01 -10.76
C ASN A 315 7.36 8.97 -9.58
N CYS A 316 6.87 8.59 -8.42
CA CYS A 316 6.86 9.41 -7.23
C CYS A 316 8.18 9.37 -6.43
N GLY A 317 9.30 9.08 -7.09
CA GLY A 317 10.65 9.10 -6.50
C GLY A 317 11.03 7.82 -5.78
N GLN A 318 12.21 7.84 -5.13
CA GLN A 318 12.82 6.63 -4.53
C GLN A 318 11.99 6.01 -3.40
N HIS A 319 11.29 6.84 -2.63
CA HIS A 319 10.52 6.37 -1.46
C HIS A 319 9.17 5.75 -1.82
N LEU A 320 8.57 6.16 -2.93
CA LEU A 320 7.27 5.67 -3.35
C LEU A 320 7.35 4.76 -4.58
N GLY A 321 8.33 4.98 -5.45
CA GLY A 321 8.48 4.25 -6.72
C GLY A 321 7.48 4.67 -7.79
N THR A 322 7.32 3.82 -8.80
CA THR A 322 6.41 4.05 -9.93
C THR A 322 5.08 3.33 -9.69
N PHE A 323 3.98 4.01 -9.98
CA PHE A 323 2.63 3.47 -9.88
C PHE A 323 2.01 3.23 -11.25
N GLU A 324 0.88 2.56 -11.28
CA GLU A 324 0.05 2.40 -12.48
C GLU A 324 -0.66 3.71 -12.82
N ASP A 325 -1.27 3.74 -14.00
CA ASP A 325 -2.01 4.90 -14.48
C ASP A 325 -3.08 5.31 -13.49
N MET A 326 -3.14 6.60 -13.22
CA MET A 326 -4.11 7.17 -12.30
C MET A 326 -4.73 8.44 -12.87
N SER A 327 -5.66 9.02 -12.14
CA SER A 327 -6.22 10.32 -12.49
C SER A 327 -6.56 11.14 -11.24
N LEU A 328 -6.41 12.44 -11.38
CA LEU A 328 -7.01 13.40 -10.45
C LEU A 328 -8.36 13.82 -11.00
N THR A 329 -9.39 13.61 -10.22
CA THR A 329 -10.76 14.02 -10.57
C THR A 329 -11.04 15.41 -10.02
N ASP A 330 -11.88 16.15 -10.74
CA ASP A 330 -12.41 17.45 -10.30
C ASP A 330 -11.30 18.48 -9.97
N VAL A 331 -10.24 18.50 -10.82
CA VAL A 331 -9.12 19.44 -10.66
C VAL A 331 -9.59 20.83 -11.05
N GLU A 332 -9.57 21.76 -10.10
CA GLU A 332 -9.97 23.15 -10.31
C GLU A 332 -8.89 23.88 -11.13
N LEU A 333 -9.35 24.57 -12.19
CA LEU A 333 -8.48 25.24 -13.14
C LEU A 333 -8.45 26.75 -12.88
N VAL A 334 -7.29 27.36 -13.10
CA VAL A 334 -7.12 28.82 -13.16
C VAL A 334 -6.35 29.16 -14.43
N PRO A 335 -6.53 30.35 -14.99
CA PRO A 335 -5.75 30.77 -16.15
C PRO A 335 -4.24 30.72 -15.87
N TYR A 336 -3.49 30.24 -16.86
CA TYR A 336 -2.02 30.22 -16.79
C TYR A 336 -1.41 31.61 -16.82
N SER A 337 -2.01 32.51 -17.61
CA SER A 337 -1.56 33.88 -17.80
C SER A 337 -2.73 34.87 -17.85
N ASP A 338 -2.42 36.18 -17.80
CA ASP A 338 -3.45 37.23 -17.99
C ASP A 338 -4.06 37.18 -19.39
N ALA A 339 -3.33 36.75 -20.39
CA ALA A 339 -3.84 36.54 -21.75
C ALA A 339 -4.83 35.37 -21.80
N ASP A 340 -4.54 34.29 -21.12
CA ASP A 340 -5.47 33.15 -20.98
C ASP A 340 -6.73 33.59 -20.21
N ALA A 341 -6.57 34.34 -19.13
CA ALA A 341 -7.68 34.87 -18.35
C ALA A 341 -8.57 35.78 -19.21
N GLN A 342 -7.98 36.61 -20.02
CA GLN A 342 -8.67 37.51 -20.96
C GLN A 342 -9.50 36.71 -21.97
N SER A 343 -8.87 35.75 -22.63
CA SER A 343 -9.52 34.88 -23.63
C SER A 343 -10.66 34.09 -23.00
N TRP A 344 -10.44 33.52 -21.80
CA TRP A 344 -11.41 32.71 -21.10
C TRP A 344 -12.63 33.53 -20.61
N ALA A 345 -12.37 34.70 -20.04
CA ALA A 345 -13.44 35.58 -19.56
C ALA A 345 -14.34 36.06 -20.68
N VAL A 346 -13.77 36.49 -21.81
CA VAL A 346 -14.51 36.91 -23.01
C VAL A 346 -15.32 35.73 -23.56
N TRP A 347 -14.75 34.54 -23.60
CA TRP A 347 -15.46 33.35 -24.06
C TRP A 347 -16.64 33.00 -23.13
N LEU A 348 -16.45 33.06 -21.79
CA LEU A 348 -17.51 32.84 -20.82
C LEU A 348 -18.61 33.90 -20.94
N GLN A 349 -18.26 35.18 -21.06
CA GLN A 349 -19.22 36.26 -21.24
C GLN A 349 -20.17 35.97 -22.42
N ARG A 350 -19.62 35.56 -23.57
CA ARG A 350 -20.41 35.21 -24.75
C ARG A 350 -21.30 33.98 -24.49
N ARG A 351 -20.82 33.01 -23.77
CA ARG A 351 -21.54 31.77 -23.52
C ARG A 351 -22.70 31.94 -22.53
N GLU A 352 -22.55 32.84 -21.56
CA GLU A 352 -23.59 33.19 -20.59
C GLU A 352 -24.72 34.01 -21.24
N ILE A 353 -24.53 34.55 -22.44
CA ILE A 353 -25.57 35.22 -23.22
C ILE A 353 -26.46 34.15 -23.89
N THR A 354 -27.43 33.64 -23.14
CA THR A 354 -28.37 32.59 -23.56
C THR A 354 -29.79 33.11 -23.88
N ASP A 355 -30.04 34.39 -23.60
CA ASP A 355 -31.32 35.07 -23.78
C ASP A 355 -31.07 36.57 -24.00
N TYR A 356 -32.15 37.33 -24.35
CA TYR A 356 -32.08 38.75 -24.60
C TYR A 356 -31.37 39.53 -23.47
N VAL A 357 -30.40 40.33 -23.84
CA VAL A 357 -29.53 41.02 -22.88
C VAL A 357 -29.89 42.49 -22.80
N THR A 358 -30.34 42.92 -21.62
CA THR A 358 -30.42 44.34 -21.25
C THR A 358 -29.12 44.77 -20.57
N PRO A 359 -28.83 46.12 -20.43
CA PRO A 359 -27.67 46.58 -19.70
C PRO A 359 -27.53 46.02 -18.28
N GLU A 360 -28.59 45.91 -17.53
CA GLU A 360 -28.62 45.37 -16.17
C GLU A 360 -28.30 43.87 -16.16
N ARG A 361 -28.81 43.11 -17.11
CA ARG A 361 -28.52 41.70 -17.26
C ARG A 361 -27.08 41.49 -17.66
N LEU A 362 -26.53 42.35 -18.53
CA LEU A 362 -25.11 42.29 -18.88
C LEU A 362 -24.23 42.53 -17.66
N GLN A 363 -24.52 43.52 -16.82
CA GLN A 363 -23.78 43.73 -15.56
C GLN A 363 -23.80 42.51 -14.63
N THR A 364 -24.95 41.82 -14.56
CA THR A 364 -25.10 40.59 -13.80
C THR A 364 -24.18 39.48 -14.35
N ILE A 365 -24.17 39.30 -15.66
CA ILE A 365 -23.27 38.34 -16.36
C ILE A 365 -21.83 38.71 -16.12
N GLU A 366 -21.48 39.99 -16.26
CA GLU A 366 -20.13 40.48 -16.03
C GLU A 366 -19.64 40.20 -14.61
N ALA A 367 -20.44 40.52 -13.61
CA ALA A 367 -20.12 40.24 -12.21
C ALA A 367 -19.93 38.75 -11.97
N ALA A 368 -20.81 37.90 -12.51
CA ALA A 368 -20.71 36.46 -12.37
C ALA A 368 -19.47 35.87 -13.06
N VAL A 369 -19.10 36.38 -14.24
CA VAL A 369 -17.89 35.94 -14.94
C VAL A 369 -16.66 36.40 -14.19
N LEU A 370 -16.57 37.70 -13.80
CA LEU A 370 -15.40 38.23 -13.11
C LEU A 370 -15.15 37.56 -11.76
N ALA A 371 -16.19 37.14 -11.06
CA ALA A 371 -16.07 36.39 -9.80
C ALA A 371 -15.31 35.06 -9.96
N ARG A 372 -15.27 34.50 -11.17
CA ARG A 372 -14.51 33.27 -11.46
C ARG A 372 -13.01 33.50 -11.60
N PHE A 373 -12.53 34.75 -11.66
CA PHE A 373 -11.12 35.13 -11.85
C PHE A 373 -10.56 35.94 -10.67
N PRO A 374 -10.50 35.39 -9.46
CA PRO A 374 -10.12 36.16 -8.28
C PRO A 374 -8.67 36.65 -8.29
N VAL A 375 -7.79 36.00 -9.06
CA VAL A 375 -6.35 36.33 -9.15
C VAL A 375 -6.04 37.24 -10.34
N HIS A 376 -6.82 37.11 -11.41
CA HIS A 376 -6.67 37.85 -12.64
C HIS A 376 -7.77 38.93 -12.75
N ARG A 377 -7.51 39.98 -13.46
CA ARG A 377 -8.48 41.07 -13.73
C ARG A 377 -8.74 41.19 -15.22
N PRO A 378 -9.41 40.20 -15.85
CA PRO A 378 -9.69 40.29 -17.28
C PRO A 378 -10.68 41.41 -17.56
N ARG A 379 -10.53 42.05 -18.72
CA ARG A 379 -11.47 43.03 -19.23
C ARG A 379 -12.53 42.31 -20.07
N LEU A 380 -13.78 42.43 -19.70
CA LEU A 380 -14.88 41.96 -20.51
C LEU A 380 -15.19 42.90 -21.67
N ARG A 381 -15.89 42.39 -22.68
CA ARG A 381 -16.33 43.19 -23.81
C ARG A 381 -17.39 44.19 -23.36
N ALA A 382 -17.13 45.47 -23.68
CA ALA A 382 -18.12 46.53 -23.43
C ALA A 382 -19.38 46.35 -24.32
N PRO A 383 -20.53 46.89 -23.92
CA PRO A 383 -21.78 46.80 -24.72
C PRO A 383 -21.62 47.10 -26.19
N ARG A 384 -20.87 48.18 -26.53
CA ARG A 384 -20.61 48.57 -27.92
C ARG A 384 -19.78 47.52 -28.66
N GLU A 385 -18.71 47.00 -28.02
CA GLU A 385 -17.88 45.95 -28.60
C GLU A 385 -18.64 44.68 -28.89
N LEU A 386 -19.57 44.30 -27.99
CA LEU A 386 -20.47 43.15 -28.19
C LEU A 386 -21.43 43.35 -29.35
N LEU A 387 -22.00 44.55 -29.49
CA LEU A 387 -22.86 44.92 -30.62
C LEU A 387 -22.11 44.88 -31.95
N ASP A 388 -20.92 45.48 -32.02
CA ASP A 388 -20.12 45.51 -33.24
C ASP A 388 -19.71 44.08 -33.65
N GLU A 389 -19.39 43.26 -32.68
CA GLU A 389 -19.08 41.84 -32.90
C GLU A 389 -20.30 41.08 -33.39
N ALA A 390 -21.47 41.25 -32.75
CA ALA A 390 -22.71 40.62 -33.15
C ALA A 390 -23.17 41.03 -34.57
N ARG A 391 -22.93 42.29 -34.94
CA ARG A 391 -23.15 42.77 -36.30
C ARG A 391 -22.22 42.19 -37.34
N SER A 392 -20.93 42.00 -36.95
CA SER A 392 -19.95 41.38 -37.84
C SER A 392 -20.16 39.88 -38.06
N ARG A 393 -20.81 39.21 -37.10
CA ARG A 393 -21.05 37.78 -37.12
C ARG A 393 -22.47 37.42 -36.68
N PRO A 394 -23.51 37.84 -37.44
CA PRO A 394 -24.92 37.74 -37.04
C PRO A 394 -25.40 36.29 -36.89
N LEU A 395 -24.72 35.34 -37.51
CA LEU A 395 -25.05 33.91 -37.44
C LEU A 395 -24.43 33.19 -36.23
N GLU A 396 -23.52 33.84 -35.49
CA GLU A 396 -22.98 33.23 -34.27
C GLU A 396 -24.04 33.08 -33.19
N ARG A 397 -23.85 32.02 -32.40
CA ARG A 397 -24.72 31.75 -31.25
C ARG A 397 -24.71 32.93 -30.27
N GLY A 398 -25.89 33.43 -29.95
CA GLY A 398 -26.04 34.56 -29.03
C GLY A 398 -26.08 35.92 -29.68
N ALA A 399 -25.62 36.13 -30.94
CA ALA A 399 -25.64 37.41 -31.62
C ALA A 399 -27.04 38.06 -31.63
N ARG A 400 -28.12 37.28 -31.91
CA ARG A 400 -29.50 37.71 -31.89
C ARG A 400 -29.98 38.22 -30.50
N PHE A 401 -29.42 37.69 -29.42
CA PHE A 401 -29.77 38.12 -28.07
C PHE A 401 -29.20 39.48 -27.69
N VAL A 402 -28.16 39.92 -28.42
CA VAL A 402 -27.56 41.21 -28.27
C VAL A 402 -28.13 42.23 -29.27
N LEU A 403 -28.36 41.78 -30.51
CA LEU A 403 -28.85 42.65 -31.57
C LEU A 403 -30.32 43.08 -31.36
N ALA A 404 -31.21 42.15 -31.05
CA ALA A 404 -32.62 42.46 -30.91
C ALA A 404 -32.96 43.52 -29.83
N PRO A 405 -32.38 43.44 -28.60
CA PRO A 405 -32.56 44.52 -27.62
C PRO A 405 -32.01 45.84 -28.06
N SER A 406 -30.86 45.85 -28.80
CA SER A 406 -30.29 47.06 -29.37
C SER A 406 -31.21 47.73 -30.41
N ASP A 407 -31.78 46.92 -31.32
CA ASP A 407 -32.71 47.37 -32.34
C ASP A 407 -34.01 47.94 -31.76
N LEU A 408 -34.41 47.43 -30.60
CA LEU A 408 -35.54 47.93 -29.81
C LEU A 408 -35.17 49.17 -28.95
N GLY A 409 -33.95 49.65 -29.01
CA GLY A 409 -33.52 50.83 -28.27
C GLY A 409 -33.28 50.61 -26.78
N LEU A 410 -33.20 49.36 -26.31
CA LEU A 410 -32.96 48.99 -24.89
C LEU A 410 -31.50 49.18 -24.45
N TRP A 411 -30.59 49.49 -25.35
CA TRP A 411 -29.15 49.70 -25.09
C TRP A 411 -28.79 51.18 -25.12
N ARG A 412 -29.63 52.05 -24.69
CA ARG A 412 -29.36 53.52 -24.60
C ARG A 412 -28.65 53.91 -23.33
#